data_495a82827e36fbccc662426b10b87bf2
#
_entry.id   495a82827e36fbccc662426b10b87bf2
#
_cell.length_a   1.000
_cell.length_b   1.000
_cell.length_c   1.000
_cell.angle_alpha   90.00
_cell.angle_beta   90.00
_cell.angle_gamma   90.00
#
_symmetry.space_group_name_H-M   'P 1'
#
loop_
_entity.id
_entity.type
_entity.pdbx_description
1 polymer ?
#
loop_
_entity_poly.entity_id
_entity_poly.type
_entity_poly.pdbx_seq_one_letter_code
_entity_poly.pdbx_strand_id
1 'polypeptide(L)'
;MLSFFTGRSGRQEYWISVGLLIVAAFVLSALHMEAASAAITIMWVITWMRRLHDIGRPGWVALLPIALMFIAIMIGLTLGGQPFLAAIAALESMNTNIAISDRIAYLIIGVGLVAVICQFGFTIWLGVKKGDQGSNRFGPPPEQIIKRD
;
A
#
# COMPACT_ATOMS: atom_id res chain seq x y z
N MET A 1 9.38 19.56 -11.88
CA MET A 1 9.08 18.83 -10.63
C MET A 1 7.70 18.15 -10.60
N LEU A 2 6.66 18.73 -11.20
CA LEU A 2 5.30 18.13 -11.26
C LEU A 2 5.21 16.85 -12.11
N SER A 3 6.09 16.66 -13.10
CA SER A 3 6.11 15.48 -13.97
C SER A 3 6.37 14.16 -13.21
N PHE A 4 7.04 14.22 -12.06
CA PHE A 4 7.28 13.04 -11.23
C PHE A 4 5.97 12.46 -10.66
N PHE A 5 5.02 13.31 -10.30
CA PHE A 5 3.73 12.90 -9.73
C PHE A 5 2.69 12.55 -10.79
N THR A 6 2.75 13.19 -11.95
CA THR A 6 1.75 13.06 -13.03
C THR A 6 2.16 12.07 -14.13
N GLY A 7 3.42 11.63 -14.13
CA GLY A 7 3.96 10.71 -15.13
C GLY A 7 3.37 9.31 -15.09
N ARG A 8 3.67 8.53 -16.12
CA ARG A 8 3.34 7.10 -16.22
C ARG A 8 4.52 6.27 -15.74
N SER A 9 4.28 5.09 -15.16
CA SER A 9 5.31 4.14 -14.76
C SER A 9 5.11 2.81 -15.46
N GLY A 10 6.09 2.37 -16.22
CA GLY A 10 6.11 1.07 -16.87
C GLY A 10 6.20 -0.09 -15.88
N ARG A 11 5.94 -1.34 -16.32
CA ARG A 11 5.97 -2.50 -15.43
C ARG A 11 7.31 -2.71 -14.74
N GLN A 12 8.42 -2.52 -15.47
CA GLN A 12 9.76 -2.68 -14.91
C GLN A 12 10.04 -1.63 -13.82
N GLU A 13 9.81 -0.36 -14.16
CA GLU A 13 9.96 0.76 -13.21
C GLU A 13 9.08 0.55 -11.96
N TYR A 14 7.84 0.11 -12.16
CA TYR A 14 6.91 -0.18 -11.07
C TYR A 14 7.45 -1.24 -10.12
N TRP A 15 7.89 -2.42 -10.62
CA TRP A 15 8.41 -3.48 -9.78
C TRP A 15 9.72 -3.13 -9.08
N ILE A 16 10.59 -2.36 -9.75
CA ILE A 16 11.80 -1.83 -9.11
C ILE A 16 11.41 -0.89 -7.96
N SER A 17 10.45 0.03 -8.19
CA SER A 17 9.97 0.93 -7.14
C SER A 17 9.34 0.17 -5.97
N VAL A 18 8.52 -0.85 -6.23
CA VAL A 18 7.94 -1.72 -5.20
C VAL A 18 9.03 -2.41 -4.39
N GLY A 19 10.03 -3.00 -5.05
CA GLY A 19 11.16 -3.65 -4.37
C GLY A 19 11.94 -2.69 -3.48
N LEU A 20 12.25 -1.50 -3.99
CA LEU A 20 12.94 -0.45 -3.21
C LEU A 20 12.13 0.01 -2.00
N LEU A 21 10.80 0.17 -2.15
CA LEU A 21 9.92 0.55 -1.04
C LEU A 21 9.86 -0.52 0.04
N ILE A 22 9.84 -1.82 -0.34
CA ILE A 22 9.88 -2.92 0.63
C ILE A 22 11.20 -2.90 1.41
N VAL A 23 12.33 -2.78 0.71
CA VAL A 23 13.66 -2.71 1.36
C VAL A 23 13.75 -1.48 2.27
N ALA A 24 13.31 -0.31 1.78
CA ALA A 24 13.31 0.91 2.58
C ALA A 24 12.42 0.79 3.83
N ALA A 25 11.22 0.21 3.71
CA ALA A 25 10.34 -0.02 4.84
C ALA A 25 11.00 -0.93 5.89
N PHE A 26 11.65 -2.02 5.45
CA PHE A 26 12.36 -2.93 6.34
C PHE A 26 13.53 -2.24 7.07
N VAL A 27 14.36 -1.48 6.34
CA VAL A 27 15.49 -0.75 6.92
C VAL A 27 15.03 0.30 7.93
N LEU A 28 14.00 1.10 7.58
CA LEU A 28 13.48 2.13 8.48
C LEU A 28 12.84 1.54 9.74
N SER A 29 12.16 0.40 9.60
CA SER A 29 11.62 -0.35 10.74
C SER A 29 12.75 -0.86 11.65
N ALA A 30 13.82 -1.43 11.07
CA ALA A 30 14.97 -1.90 11.83
C ALA A 30 15.73 -0.77 12.57
N LEU A 31 15.69 0.45 12.00
CA LEU A 31 16.28 1.65 12.59
C LEU A 31 15.34 2.39 13.54
N HIS A 32 14.12 1.89 13.79
CA HIS A 32 13.07 2.52 14.61
C HIS A 32 12.74 3.96 14.17
N MET A 33 12.82 4.26 12.88
CA MET A 33 12.55 5.59 12.31
C MET A 33 11.07 5.78 11.98
N GLU A 34 10.22 5.89 12.99
CA GLU A 34 8.75 5.94 12.82
C GLU A 34 8.27 7.13 11.94
N ALA A 35 8.88 8.31 12.11
CA ALA A 35 8.55 9.48 11.30
C ALA A 35 8.76 9.26 9.79
N ALA A 36 9.72 8.40 9.41
CA ALA A 36 9.99 8.07 8.01
C ALA A 36 8.97 7.09 7.42
N SER A 37 8.23 6.35 8.25
CA SER A 37 7.20 5.40 7.81
C SER A 37 6.05 6.10 7.08
N ALA A 38 5.69 7.31 7.48
CA ALA A 38 4.70 8.12 6.78
C ALA A 38 5.14 8.46 5.34
N ALA A 39 6.43 8.77 5.14
CA ALA A 39 6.99 9.04 3.81
C ALA A 39 6.90 7.80 2.90
N ILE A 40 7.17 6.61 3.43
CA ILE A 40 7.01 5.35 2.69
C ILE A 40 5.56 5.16 2.23
N THR A 41 4.59 5.42 3.08
CA THR A 41 3.16 5.32 2.73
C THR A 41 2.80 6.26 1.58
N ILE A 42 3.27 7.50 1.62
CA ILE A 42 3.06 8.47 0.53
C ILE A 42 3.71 7.96 -0.77
N MET A 43 4.93 7.43 -0.70
CA MET A 43 5.62 6.88 -1.88
C MET A 43 4.90 5.65 -2.46
N TRP A 44 4.28 4.80 -1.63
CA TRP A 44 3.42 3.71 -2.11
C TRP A 44 2.25 4.23 -2.93
N VAL A 45 1.52 5.23 -2.42
CA VAL A 45 0.39 5.84 -3.13
C VAL A 45 0.84 6.45 -4.46
N ILE A 46 1.95 7.19 -4.48
CA ILE A 46 2.50 7.78 -5.71
C ILE A 46 2.87 6.68 -6.72
N THR A 47 3.50 5.60 -6.27
CA THR A 47 3.87 4.46 -7.12
C THR A 47 2.63 3.81 -7.76
N TRP A 48 1.56 3.61 -6.99
CA TRP A 48 0.29 3.12 -7.49
C TRP A 48 -0.38 4.10 -8.46
N MET A 49 -0.39 5.41 -8.15
CA MET A 49 -0.96 6.45 -9.02
C MET A 49 -0.27 6.47 -10.39
N ARG A 50 1.06 6.49 -10.43
CA ARG A 50 1.83 6.47 -11.68
C ARG A 50 1.55 5.23 -12.51
N ARG A 51 1.40 4.07 -11.84
CA ARG A 51 1.06 2.83 -12.51
C ARG A 51 -0.39 2.81 -13.01
N LEU A 52 -1.33 3.38 -12.27
CA LEU A 52 -2.72 3.59 -12.72
C LEU A 52 -2.77 4.47 -13.97
N HIS A 53 -1.99 5.55 -14.02
CA HIS A 53 -1.89 6.41 -15.18
C HIS A 53 -1.38 5.64 -16.41
N ASP A 54 -0.46 4.70 -16.23
CA ASP A 54 0.07 3.86 -17.31
C ASP A 54 -0.98 2.91 -17.90
N ILE A 55 -1.94 2.47 -17.12
CA ILE A 55 -3.07 1.64 -17.56
C ILE A 55 -4.35 2.46 -17.87
N GLY A 56 -4.22 3.76 -18.09
CA GLY A 56 -5.32 4.67 -18.43
C GLY A 56 -6.34 4.95 -17.33
N ARG A 57 -6.05 4.55 -16.09
CA ARG A 57 -6.94 4.74 -14.93
C ARG A 57 -6.59 6.02 -14.16
N PRO A 58 -7.58 6.68 -13.55
CA PRO A 58 -7.33 7.87 -12.74
C PRO A 58 -6.59 7.52 -11.45
N GLY A 59 -5.66 8.38 -11.02
CA GLY A 59 -4.81 8.15 -9.86
C GLY A 59 -5.56 8.01 -8.53
N TRP A 60 -6.74 8.63 -8.38
CA TRP A 60 -7.53 8.50 -7.16
C TRP A 60 -7.94 7.06 -6.82
N VAL A 61 -7.95 6.15 -7.81
CA VAL A 61 -8.18 4.71 -7.59
C VAL A 61 -7.15 4.11 -6.62
N ALA A 62 -5.96 4.71 -6.50
CA ALA A 62 -4.95 4.33 -5.50
C ALA A 62 -5.43 4.50 -4.05
N LEU A 63 -6.47 5.30 -3.82
CA LEU A 63 -7.04 5.51 -2.49
C LEU A 63 -8.03 4.42 -2.09
N LEU A 64 -8.50 3.59 -3.02
CA LEU A 64 -9.48 2.53 -2.73
C LEU A 64 -8.98 1.51 -1.68
N PRO A 65 -7.75 0.96 -1.77
CA PRO A 65 -7.24 0.06 -0.75
C PRO A 65 -7.18 0.73 0.64
N ILE A 66 -6.80 2.01 0.68
CA ILE A 66 -6.73 2.79 1.92
C ILE A 66 -8.13 2.99 2.51
N ALA A 67 -9.11 3.34 1.67
CA ALA A 67 -10.50 3.50 2.11
C ALA A 67 -11.08 2.19 2.64
N LEU A 68 -10.83 1.06 1.98
CA LEU A 68 -11.27 -0.26 2.44
C LEU A 68 -10.63 -0.64 3.78
N MET A 69 -9.34 -0.36 3.95
CA MET A 69 -8.63 -0.59 5.20
C MET A 69 -9.20 0.29 6.33
N PHE A 70 -9.48 1.57 6.04
CA PHE A 70 -10.13 2.46 7.00
C PHE A 70 -11.50 1.94 7.43
N ILE A 71 -12.33 1.49 6.49
CA ILE A 71 -13.64 0.87 6.78
C ILE A 71 -13.47 -0.37 7.67
N ALA A 72 -12.49 -1.24 7.36
CA ALA A 72 -12.24 -2.43 8.17
C ALA A 72 -11.84 -2.09 9.61
N ILE A 73 -11.00 -1.07 9.80
CA ILE A 73 -10.62 -0.56 11.12
C ILE A 73 -11.85 -0.01 11.85
N MET A 74 -12.69 0.78 11.18
CA MET A 74 -13.91 1.33 11.78
C MET A 74 -14.89 0.22 12.21
N ILE A 75 -15.01 -0.85 11.42
CA ILE A 75 -15.80 -2.04 11.81
C ILE A 75 -15.16 -2.69 13.06
N GLY A 76 -13.85 -2.88 13.08
CA GLY A 76 -13.15 -3.41 14.25
C GLY A 76 -13.39 -2.59 15.52
N LEU A 77 -13.35 -1.26 15.40
CA LEU A 77 -13.61 -0.32 16.50
C LEU A 77 -15.07 -0.37 16.98
N THR A 78 -16.03 -0.43 16.07
CA THR A 78 -17.46 -0.46 16.43
C THR A 78 -17.86 -1.77 17.08
N LEU A 79 -17.31 -2.89 16.63
CA LEU A 79 -17.63 -4.22 17.13
C LEU A 79 -16.80 -4.61 18.37
N GLY A 80 -15.56 -4.15 18.47
CA GLY A 80 -14.62 -4.51 19.52
C GLY A 80 -14.44 -3.46 20.61
N GLY A 81 -14.74 -2.19 20.34
CA GLY A 81 -14.64 -1.09 21.29
C GLY A 81 -13.24 -0.91 21.89
N GLN A 82 -13.20 -0.53 23.19
CA GLN A 82 -11.93 -0.34 23.91
C GLN A 82 -11.04 -1.61 23.96
N PRO A 83 -11.56 -2.84 24.13
CA PRO A 83 -10.72 -4.04 24.06
C PRO A 83 -9.99 -4.22 22.73
N PHE A 84 -10.59 -3.81 21.62
CA PHE A 84 -9.94 -3.86 20.30
C PHE A 84 -8.76 -2.87 20.21
N LEU A 85 -8.95 -1.64 20.70
CA LEU A 85 -7.86 -0.64 20.75
C LEU A 85 -6.73 -1.10 21.67
N ALA A 86 -7.04 -1.62 22.86
CA ALA A 86 -6.05 -2.13 23.80
C ALA A 86 -5.24 -3.29 23.21
N ALA A 87 -5.89 -4.18 22.45
CA ALA A 87 -5.22 -5.29 21.81
C ALA A 87 -4.30 -4.84 20.65
N ILE A 88 -4.69 -3.83 19.86
CA ILE A 88 -3.81 -3.25 18.85
C ILE A 88 -2.57 -2.61 19.52
N ALA A 89 -2.77 -1.80 20.55
CA ALA A 89 -1.67 -1.17 21.29
C ALA A 89 -0.72 -2.21 21.94
N ALA A 90 -1.27 -3.35 22.40
CA ALA A 90 -0.47 -4.46 22.92
C ALA A 90 0.40 -5.10 21.85
N LEU A 91 -0.13 -5.29 20.63
CA LEU A 91 0.63 -5.82 19.50
C LEU A 91 1.76 -4.86 19.08
N GLU A 92 1.49 -3.55 19.03
CA GLU A 92 2.50 -2.55 18.70
C GLU A 92 3.64 -2.49 19.74
N SER A 93 3.29 -2.61 21.03
CA SER A 93 4.26 -2.58 22.13
C SER A 93 4.89 -3.95 22.44
N MET A 94 4.55 -5.00 21.67
CA MET A 94 4.92 -6.39 21.93
C MET A 94 4.61 -6.86 23.39
N ASN A 95 3.57 -6.29 23.97
CA ASN A 95 3.16 -6.63 25.33
C ASN A 95 2.30 -7.89 25.34
N THR A 96 2.87 -9.00 25.79
CA THR A 96 2.20 -10.32 25.84
C THR A 96 1.35 -10.52 27.10
N ASN A 97 1.30 -9.56 28.03
CA ASN A 97 0.59 -9.69 29.32
C ASN A 97 -0.89 -9.34 29.23
N ILE A 98 -1.41 -8.96 28.06
CA ILE A 98 -2.82 -8.65 27.88
C ILE A 98 -3.57 -9.90 27.42
N ALA A 99 -4.57 -10.32 28.21
CA ALA A 99 -5.47 -11.39 27.80
C ALA A 99 -6.42 -10.88 26.70
N ILE A 100 -6.25 -11.40 25.49
CA ILE A 100 -7.10 -11.08 24.33
C ILE A 100 -8.19 -12.14 24.24
N SER A 101 -9.46 -11.73 24.26
CA SER A 101 -10.58 -12.67 24.04
C SER A 101 -10.61 -13.15 22.59
N ASP A 102 -11.14 -14.36 22.35
CA ASP A 102 -11.24 -14.95 21.01
C ASP A 102 -11.94 -14.02 20.01
N ARG A 103 -13.00 -13.35 20.45
CA ARG A 103 -13.73 -12.38 19.62
C ARG A 103 -12.81 -11.24 19.14
N ILE A 104 -12.02 -10.67 20.02
CA ILE A 104 -11.08 -9.59 19.67
C ILE A 104 -9.96 -10.12 18.78
N ALA A 105 -9.45 -11.33 19.05
CA ALA A 105 -8.46 -11.97 18.20
C ALA A 105 -8.98 -12.15 16.75
N TYR A 106 -10.20 -12.66 16.56
CA TYR A 106 -10.82 -12.78 15.24
C TYR A 106 -11.01 -11.44 14.53
N LEU A 107 -11.40 -10.37 15.27
CA LEU A 107 -11.50 -9.04 14.68
C LEU A 107 -10.15 -8.51 14.19
N ILE A 108 -9.10 -8.68 14.98
CA ILE A 108 -7.73 -8.27 14.58
C ILE A 108 -7.26 -9.05 13.37
N ILE A 109 -7.45 -10.36 13.37
CA ILE A 109 -7.10 -11.23 12.23
C ILE A 109 -7.88 -10.80 11.00
N GLY A 110 -9.18 -10.54 11.11
CA GLY A 110 -10.02 -10.09 10.00
C GLY A 110 -9.56 -8.76 9.41
N VAL A 111 -9.30 -7.76 10.25
CA VAL A 111 -8.77 -6.45 9.81
C VAL A 111 -7.39 -6.61 9.18
N GLY A 112 -6.52 -7.42 9.77
CA GLY A 112 -5.18 -7.72 9.24
C GLY A 112 -5.24 -8.40 7.86
N LEU A 113 -6.12 -9.38 7.68
CA LEU A 113 -6.32 -10.04 6.39
C LEU A 113 -6.82 -9.05 5.32
N VAL A 114 -7.77 -8.18 5.65
CA VAL A 114 -8.23 -7.13 4.73
C VAL A 114 -7.05 -6.22 4.34
N ALA A 115 -6.23 -5.79 5.30
CA ALA A 115 -5.06 -4.96 5.02
C ALA A 115 -4.06 -5.66 4.08
N VAL A 116 -3.74 -6.93 4.32
CA VAL A 116 -2.83 -7.73 3.48
C VAL A 116 -3.39 -7.89 2.07
N ILE A 117 -4.67 -8.27 1.94
CA ILE A 117 -5.33 -8.47 0.63
C ILE A 117 -5.39 -7.14 -0.14
N CYS A 118 -5.76 -6.04 0.52
CA CYS A 118 -5.81 -4.73 -0.12
C CYS A 118 -4.41 -4.27 -0.57
N GLN A 119 -3.41 -4.39 0.27
CA GLN A 119 -2.05 -3.93 -0.03
C GLN A 119 -1.41 -4.78 -1.14
N PHE A 120 -1.32 -6.10 -0.93
CA PHE A 120 -0.62 -6.99 -1.86
C PHE A 120 -1.46 -7.31 -3.10
N GLY A 121 -2.77 -7.56 -2.94
CA GLY A 121 -3.66 -7.83 -4.05
C GLY A 121 -3.71 -6.67 -5.05
N PHE A 122 -3.84 -5.44 -4.56
CA PHE A 122 -3.82 -4.25 -5.41
C PHE A 122 -2.46 -4.02 -6.06
N THR A 123 -1.37 -4.19 -5.32
CA THR A 123 0.01 -4.07 -5.82
C THR A 123 0.27 -5.07 -6.94
N ILE A 124 -0.07 -6.35 -6.73
CA ILE A 124 0.11 -7.41 -7.74
C ILE A 124 -0.77 -7.14 -8.95
N TRP A 125 -2.04 -6.79 -8.75
CA TRP A 125 -2.97 -6.47 -9.84
C TRP A 125 -2.45 -5.36 -10.74
N LEU A 126 -1.92 -4.28 -10.17
CA LEU A 126 -1.29 -3.19 -10.91
C LEU A 126 -0.03 -3.67 -11.68
N GLY A 127 0.81 -4.47 -11.04
CA GLY A 127 2.06 -4.94 -11.63
C GLY A 127 1.87 -5.91 -12.80
N VAL A 128 0.81 -6.73 -12.75
CA VAL A 128 0.52 -7.72 -13.80
C VAL A 128 -0.15 -7.09 -15.03
N LYS A 129 -1.00 -6.08 -14.85
CA LYS A 129 -1.69 -5.41 -15.96
C LYS A 129 -0.71 -4.83 -16.97
N LYS A 130 -1.01 -5.00 -18.27
CA LYS A 130 -0.26 -4.32 -19.33
C LYS A 130 -0.61 -2.83 -19.34
N GLY A 131 0.42 -1.96 -19.48
CA GLY A 131 0.20 -0.53 -19.71
C GLY A 131 -0.27 -0.24 -21.13
N ASP A 132 -0.81 0.95 -21.33
CA ASP A 132 -1.21 1.44 -22.64
C ASP A 132 0.04 1.64 -23.53
N GLN A 133 0.01 1.06 -24.75
CA GLN A 133 1.15 1.13 -25.67
C GLN A 133 1.30 2.50 -26.35
N GLY A 134 0.22 3.27 -26.43
CA GLY A 134 0.18 4.63 -27.01
C GLY A 134 0.17 5.74 -25.99
N SER A 135 0.17 6.97 -26.46
CA SER A 135 -0.09 8.15 -25.64
C SER A 135 -1.53 8.09 -25.13
N ASN A 136 -1.71 8.34 -23.84
CA ASN A 136 -3.01 8.49 -23.22
C ASN A 136 -3.14 9.86 -22.55
N ARG A 137 -4.25 10.12 -21.85
CA ARG A 137 -4.49 11.41 -21.19
C ARG A 137 -3.43 11.82 -20.15
N PHE A 138 -2.55 10.90 -19.75
CA PHE A 138 -1.47 11.13 -18.79
C PHE A 138 -0.10 11.27 -19.43
N GLY A 139 -0.02 11.23 -20.76
CA GLY A 139 1.20 11.45 -21.53
C GLY A 139 1.64 10.27 -22.40
N PRO A 140 2.86 10.35 -22.97
CA PRO A 140 3.43 9.31 -23.80
C PRO A 140 3.76 8.05 -22.96
N PRO A 141 3.91 6.87 -23.59
CA PRO A 141 4.31 5.66 -22.89
C PRO A 141 5.70 5.85 -22.23
N PRO A 142 5.94 5.26 -21.06
CA PRO A 142 7.24 5.32 -20.41
C PRO A 142 8.30 4.61 -21.25
N GLU A 143 9.52 5.15 -21.28
CA GLU A 143 10.66 4.50 -21.89
C GLU A 143 10.98 3.18 -21.18
N GLN A 144 11.28 2.15 -21.94
CA GLN A 144 11.70 0.87 -21.36
C GLN A 144 13.14 1.00 -20.84
N ILE A 145 13.35 0.75 -19.55
CA ILE A 145 14.68 0.82 -18.91
C ILE A 145 15.62 -0.26 -19.50
N ILE A 146 15.07 -1.39 -19.90
CA ILE A 146 15.81 -2.47 -20.56
C ILE A 146 15.17 -2.69 -21.93
N LYS A 147 15.88 -2.28 -23.00
CA LYS A 147 15.54 -2.71 -24.36
C LYS A 147 15.80 -4.21 -24.41
N ARG A 148 14.79 -5.00 -24.74
CA ARG A 148 14.97 -6.40 -25.11
C ARG A 148 15.38 -6.39 -26.57
N ASP A 149 16.69 -6.59 -26.81
CA ASP A 149 17.20 -6.94 -28.13
C ASP A 149 16.77 -8.36 -28.49
#